data_726e0be7bcdb573b547751d781117fe0
#
_entry.id   726e0be7bcdb573b547751d781117fe0
#
_cell.length_a   1.000
_cell.length_b   1.000
_cell.length_c   1.000
_cell.angle_alpha   90.00
_cell.angle_beta   90.00
_cell.angle_gamma   90.00
#
_symmetry.space_group_name_H-M   'P 1'
#
loop_
_entity.id
_entity.type
_entity.pdbx_description
1 polymer ?
#
loop_
_entity_poly.entity_id
_entity_poly.type
_entity_poly.pdbx_seq_one_letter_code
_entity_poly.pdbx_strand_id
1 'polypeptide(L)'
;DIAGAERLSIQAESIAPESACTSMQLHLQVSPADFPGNWNAAQVLAGPQLALGANSPYFFGHELWAETRIELFAQATDTRTDELKAQGVRPRVWFGERWISSVFDLFEENVRYFPTLLPEISDEDPLAELAAGGIPRLSELRLHNGTVYRWNRPVYDVANGRPHLRVENRVLPAGPTVVDMVANAAFYYGLLRTISEEDQPLWTKMSFAAAQDNFIGAAQHGMAARLYWPGLGEVTPDELVLRHLLPMADEGLRRWRVAPEVRDRYLGVIEGRAKTGQNGSAWQVATVHALQEQGLDRPAALTEMLRRYCELMHSNAPVHTWDIGR
;
A
#
# COMPACT_ATOMS: atom_id res chain seq x y z
N ASP A 1 -18.39 -3.63 -8.85
CA ASP A 1 -18.07 -4.15 -10.19
C ASP A 1 -16.57 -4.02 -10.44
N ILE A 2 -15.85 -5.15 -10.53
CA ILE A 2 -14.42 -5.18 -10.77
C ILE A 2 -14.17 -5.99 -12.05
N ALA A 3 -13.50 -5.36 -13.00
CA ALA A 3 -13.07 -5.98 -14.26
C ALA A 3 -11.55 -6.18 -14.25
N GLY A 4 -11.11 -7.42 -14.38
CA GLY A 4 -9.72 -7.85 -14.47
C GLY A 4 -9.56 -8.87 -15.60
N ALA A 5 -8.88 -9.98 -15.35
CA ALA A 5 -8.86 -11.12 -16.27
C ALA A 5 -10.30 -11.67 -16.48
N GLU A 6 -11.08 -11.68 -15.42
CA GLU A 6 -12.51 -11.92 -15.42
C GLU A 6 -13.26 -10.69 -14.88
N ARG A 7 -14.58 -10.77 -14.79
CA ARG A 7 -15.41 -9.69 -14.25
C ARG A 7 -16.28 -10.21 -13.12
N LEU A 8 -16.25 -9.52 -11.99
CA LEU A 8 -17.15 -9.74 -10.87
C LEU A 8 -18.07 -8.53 -10.69
N SER A 9 -19.38 -8.76 -10.74
CA SER A 9 -20.40 -7.75 -10.45
C SER A 9 -21.34 -8.31 -9.39
N ILE A 10 -21.25 -7.79 -8.18
CA ILE A 10 -22.07 -8.21 -7.03
C ILE A 10 -22.57 -7.00 -6.26
N GLN A 11 -23.66 -7.18 -5.54
CA GLN A 11 -24.13 -6.27 -4.51
C GLN A 11 -23.96 -6.96 -3.16
N ALA A 12 -23.28 -6.31 -2.23
CA ALA A 12 -23.08 -6.80 -0.87
C ALA A 12 -23.88 -5.94 0.11
N GLU A 13 -24.64 -6.59 0.99
CA GLU A 13 -25.43 -5.93 2.05
C GLU A 13 -24.69 -5.91 3.41
N SER A 14 -23.41 -6.23 3.42
CA SER A 14 -22.60 -6.33 4.62
C SER A 14 -21.17 -5.79 4.39
N ILE A 15 -20.43 -5.59 5.47
CA ILE A 15 -19.02 -5.19 5.43
C ILE A 15 -18.05 -6.33 5.10
N ALA A 16 -18.55 -7.53 4.78
CA ALA A 16 -17.70 -8.69 4.49
C ALA A 16 -16.66 -8.45 3.38
N PRO A 17 -16.97 -7.76 2.26
CA PRO A 17 -15.96 -7.43 1.25
C PRO A 17 -14.83 -6.55 1.79
N GLU A 18 -15.15 -5.56 2.62
CA GLU A 18 -14.14 -4.72 3.28
C GLU A 18 -13.28 -5.54 4.25
N SER A 19 -13.92 -6.38 5.07
CA SER A 19 -13.25 -7.24 6.05
C SER A 19 -12.30 -8.26 5.42
N ALA A 20 -12.49 -8.61 4.14
CA ALA A 20 -11.58 -9.46 3.38
C ALA A 20 -10.28 -8.74 2.96
N CYS A 21 -10.24 -7.40 3.06
CA CYS A 21 -9.10 -6.59 2.63
C CYS A 21 -7.98 -6.53 3.68
N THR A 22 -7.46 -7.67 4.11
CA THR A 22 -6.36 -7.72 5.09
C THR A 22 -5.09 -7.09 4.55
N SER A 23 -4.41 -6.31 5.39
CA SER A 23 -3.25 -5.54 4.97
C SER A 23 -2.15 -5.50 6.05
N MET A 24 -0.96 -5.10 5.63
CA MET A 24 0.14 -4.72 6.49
C MET A 24 0.23 -3.20 6.58
N GLN A 25 0.41 -2.67 7.77
CA GLN A 25 0.60 -1.23 7.97
C GLN A 25 2.00 -0.95 8.48
N LEU A 26 2.71 -0.03 7.83
CA LEU A 26 4.04 0.42 8.19
C LEU A 26 3.98 1.86 8.65
N HIS A 27 4.50 2.15 9.83
CA HIS A 27 4.50 3.49 10.42
C HIS A 27 5.93 4.01 10.53
N LEU A 28 6.14 5.23 10.03
CA LEU A 28 7.37 5.98 10.27
C LEU A 28 7.04 7.28 11.01
N GLN A 29 7.60 7.42 12.21
CA GLN A 29 7.54 8.69 12.94
C GLN A 29 8.54 9.67 12.32
N VAL A 30 8.07 10.87 12.02
CA VAL A 30 8.85 11.92 11.35
C VAL A 30 8.63 13.27 12.02
N SER A 31 9.60 14.19 11.88
CA SER A 31 9.42 15.56 12.33
C SER A 31 8.42 16.30 11.43
N PRO A 32 7.78 17.39 11.89
CA PRO A 32 6.92 18.20 11.04
C PRO A 32 7.64 18.74 9.79
N ALA A 33 8.93 19.07 9.90
CA ALA A 33 9.73 19.58 8.79
C ALA A 33 10.01 18.50 7.72
N ASP A 34 10.22 17.26 8.15
CA ASP A 34 10.54 16.12 7.25
C ASP A 34 9.28 15.44 6.70
N PHE A 35 8.10 15.76 7.25
CA PHE A 35 6.87 15.07 6.90
C PHE A 35 6.55 15.14 5.40
N PRO A 36 6.61 16.30 4.72
CA PRO A 36 6.30 16.37 3.29
C PRO A 36 7.20 15.49 2.44
N GLY A 37 8.51 15.51 2.69
CA GLY A 37 9.49 14.70 1.97
C GLY A 37 9.21 13.21 2.12
N ASN A 38 8.94 12.75 3.34
CA ASN A 38 8.63 11.35 3.61
C ASN A 38 7.29 10.91 3.01
N TRP A 39 6.25 11.75 3.10
CA TRP A 39 4.95 11.42 2.51
C TRP A 39 5.00 11.39 0.98
N ASN A 40 5.65 12.38 0.35
CA ASN A 40 5.82 12.40 -1.11
C ASN A 40 6.64 11.20 -1.59
N ALA A 41 7.71 10.83 -0.89
CA ALA A 41 8.49 9.63 -1.18
C ALA A 41 7.62 8.35 -1.06
N ALA A 42 6.78 8.25 -0.04
CA ALA A 42 5.86 7.12 0.13
C ALA A 42 4.85 7.00 -1.03
N GLN A 43 4.39 8.14 -1.59
CA GLN A 43 3.51 8.15 -2.76
C GLN A 43 4.24 7.69 -4.03
N VAL A 44 5.48 8.14 -4.25
CA VAL A 44 6.32 7.66 -5.37
C VAL A 44 6.52 6.15 -5.31
N LEU A 45 6.68 5.61 -4.10
CA LEU A 45 6.95 4.19 -3.85
C LEU A 45 5.70 3.30 -3.92
N ALA A 46 4.50 3.87 -3.91
CA ALA A 46 3.27 3.09 -3.83
C ALA A 46 3.15 2.06 -4.96
N GLY A 47 3.44 2.44 -6.21
CA GLY A 47 3.43 1.52 -7.35
C GLY A 47 4.48 0.42 -7.25
N PRO A 48 5.78 0.75 -7.18
CA PRO A 48 6.84 -0.27 -7.11
C PRO A 48 6.69 -1.27 -5.97
N GLN A 49 6.35 -0.82 -4.75
CA GLN A 49 6.16 -1.73 -3.62
C GLN A 49 4.95 -2.65 -3.81
N LEU A 50 3.85 -2.14 -4.41
CA LEU A 50 2.65 -2.92 -4.64
C LEU A 50 2.86 -3.97 -5.73
N ALA A 51 3.57 -3.62 -6.80
CA ALA A 51 3.91 -4.57 -7.86
C ALA A 51 4.63 -5.81 -7.32
N LEU A 52 5.60 -5.60 -6.41
CA LEU A 52 6.32 -6.68 -5.73
C LEU A 52 5.49 -7.41 -4.69
N GLY A 53 4.59 -6.70 -4.01
CA GLY A 53 3.86 -7.20 -2.84
C GLY A 53 2.49 -7.78 -3.13
N ALA A 54 1.95 -7.67 -4.35
CA ALA A 54 0.60 -8.11 -4.71
C ALA A 54 0.32 -9.57 -4.30
N ASN A 55 -0.85 -9.81 -3.67
CA ASN A 55 -1.19 -11.09 -3.06
C ASN A 55 -2.70 -11.41 -3.06
N SER A 56 -3.51 -10.68 -3.82
CA SER A 56 -4.97 -10.90 -3.82
C SER A 56 -5.58 -10.97 -5.23
N PRO A 57 -5.21 -12.00 -6.05
CA PRO A 57 -5.69 -12.09 -7.42
C PRO A 57 -7.13 -12.60 -7.53
N TYR A 58 -7.66 -13.27 -6.51
CA TYR A 58 -8.98 -13.87 -6.53
C TYR A 58 -9.93 -13.25 -5.52
N PHE A 59 -11.17 -13.03 -5.94
CA PHE A 59 -12.27 -12.70 -5.04
C PHE A 59 -13.56 -13.40 -5.51
N PHE A 60 -14.27 -14.10 -4.61
CA PHE A 60 -15.42 -14.95 -4.93
C PHE A 60 -15.19 -15.89 -6.14
N GLY A 61 -13.99 -16.44 -6.24
CA GLY A 61 -13.62 -17.40 -7.27
C GLY A 61 -13.28 -16.80 -8.64
N HIS A 62 -13.36 -15.48 -8.80
CA HIS A 62 -13.01 -14.78 -10.04
C HIS A 62 -11.56 -14.31 -9.98
N GLU A 63 -10.84 -14.48 -11.09
CA GLU A 63 -9.52 -13.90 -11.30
C GLU A 63 -9.66 -12.44 -11.75
N LEU A 64 -9.18 -11.52 -10.93
CA LEU A 64 -9.41 -10.09 -11.12
C LEU A 64 -8.06 -9.33 -11.29
N TRP A 65 -7.76 -8.38 -10.43
CA TRP A 65 -6.50 -7.67 -10.45
C TRP A 65 -5.41 -8.44 -9.69
N ALA A 66 -4.15 -8.21 -9.98
CA ALA A 66 -3.05 -8.81 -9.19
C ALA A 66 -3.18 -8.46 -7.70
N GLU A 67 -3.67 -7.26 -7.39
CA GLU A 67 -4.03 -6.83 -6.04
C GLU A 67 -5.47 -6.29 -6.03
N THR A 68 -6.44 -7.17 -6.10
CA THR A 68 -7.89 -6.85 -6.11
C THR A 68 -8.33 -6.03 -4.89
N ARG A 69 -7.63 -6.17 -3.76
CA ARG A 69 -7.90 -5.44 -2.52
C ARG A 69 -7.97 -3.92 -2.73
N ILE A 70 -7.19 -3.36 -3.64
CA ILE A 70 -7.17 -1.91 -3.89
C ILE A 70 -8.51 -1.41 -4.38
N GLU A 71 -9.07 -2.05 -5.39
CA GLU A 71 -10.37 -1.66 -5.95
C GLU A 71 -11.52 -2.13 -5.08
N LEU A 72 -11.42 -3.34 -4.52
CA LEU A 72 -12.43 -3.88 -3.61
C LEU A 72 -12.65 -2.98 -2.40
N PHE A 73 -11.56 -2.53 -1.76
CA PHE A 73 -11.64 -1.65 -0.60
C PHE A 73 -12.24 -0.28 -0.96
N ALA A 74 -11.86 0.28 -2.11
CA ALA A 74 -12.41 1.55 -2.58
C ALA A 74 -13.93 1.47 -2.80
N GLN A 75 -14.41 0.38 -3.42
CA GLN A 75 -15.85 0.19 -3.68
C GLN A 75 -16.63 -0.22 -2.42
N ALA A 76 -16.09 -1.11 -1.59
CA ALA A 76 -16.79 -1.62 -0.40
C ALA A 76 -17.03 -0.56 0.68
N THR A 77 -16.22 0.52 0.70
CA THR A 77 -16.35 1.63 1.65
C THR A 77 -16.93 2.90 1.03
N ASP A 78 -17.36 2.86 -0.23
CA ASP A 78 -17.96 4.01 -0.92
C ASP A 78 -19.43 4.17 -0.54
N THR A 79 -19.71 5.12 0.33
CA THR A 79 -21.07 5.44 0.80
C THR A 79 -21.76 6.52 -0.04
N ARG A 80 -21.15 6.97 -1.14
CA ARG A 80 -21.74 8.00 -2.00
C ARG A 80 -22.89 7.42 -2.80
N THR A 81 -24.01 8.14 -2.83
CA THR A 81 -25.09 7.87 -3.79
C THR A 81 -24.65 8.20 -5.21
N ASP A 82 -25.35 7.69 -6.21
CA ASP A 82 -25.07 8.02 -7.62
C ASP A 82 -25.21 9.53 -7.90
N GLU A 83 -26.10 10.20 -7.18
CA GLU A 83 -26.24 11.67 -7.24
C GLU A 83 -24.96 12.36 -6.72
N LEU A 84 -24.43 11.96 -5.58
CA LEU A 84 -23.18 12.52 -5.03
C LEU A 84 -21.98 12.25 -5.95
N LYS A 85 -21.92 11.07 -6.57
CA LYS A 85 -20.90 10.76 -7.58
C LYS A 85 -21.01 11.66 -8.80
N ALA A 86 -22.23 11.87 -9.30
CA ALA A 86 -22.51 12.76 -10.43
C ALA A 86 -22.18 14.23 -10.12
N GLN A 87 -22.33 14.67 -8.87
CA GLN A 87 -21.92 15.99 -8.39
C GLN A 87 -20.41 16.14 -8.19
N GLY A 88 -19.62 15.09 -8.41
CA GLY A 88 -18.16 15.12 -8.26
C GLY A 88 -17.67 15.05 -6.81
N VAL A 89 -18.51 14.60 -5.87
CA VAL A 89 -18.08 14.36 -4.48
C VAL A 89 -17.00 13.26 -4.48
N ARG A 90 -15.90 13.53 -3.81
CA ARG A 90 -14.74 12.62 -3.78
C ARG A 90 -15.00 11.36 -2.97
N PRO A 91 -14.45 10.20 -3.38
CA PRO A 91 -14.48 8.99 -2.56
C PRO A 91 -13.58 9.16 -1.33
N ARG A 92 -13.94 8.50 -0.23
CA ARG A 92 -13.12 8.53 0.99
C ARG A 92 -11.84 7.74 0.90
N VAL A 93 -11.79 6.71 0.05
CA VAL A 93 -10.59 5.98 -0.31
C VAL A 93 -9.99 6.59 -1.56
N TRP A 94 -8.82 7.17 -1.44
CA TRP A 94 -8.16 7.81 -2.57
C TRP A 94 -6.64 7.90 -2.37
N PHE A 95 -5.94 8.17 -3.47
CA PHE A 95 -4.48 8.27 -3.46
C PHE A 95 -4.01 9.63 -2.90
N GLY A 96 -4.70 10.71 -3.21
CA GLY A 96 -4.38 12.08 -2.82
C GLY A 96 -4.65 13.05 -3.96
N GLU A 97 -4.36 14.32 -3.74
CA GLU A 97 -4.60 15.41 -4.70
C GLU A 97 -3.33 15.82 -5.44
N ARG A 98 -2.23 15.98 -4.70
CA ARG A 98 -0.99 16.58 -5.20
C ARG A 98 0.19 16.24 -4.29
N TRP A 99 1.38 16.55 -4.75
CA TRP A 99 2.55 16.64 -3.88
C TRP A 99 2.33 17.70 -2.81
N ILE A 100 2.70 17.40 -1.58
CA ILE A 100 2.51 18.30 -0.44
C ILE A 100 3.79 19.05 -0.08
N SER A 101 3.62 20.21 0.53
CA SER A 101 4.69 21.04 1.11
C SER A 101 4.64 21.09 2.64
N SER A 102 3.51 20.68 3.23
CA SER A 102 3.26 20.63 4.66
C SER A 102 2.30 19.48 4.99
N VAL A 103 2.38 18.92 6.20
CA VAL A 103 1.35 18.00 6.70
C VAL A 103 -0.03 18.69 6.78
N PHE A 104 -0.04 20.00 6.95
CA PHE A 104 -1.25 20.82 6.97
C PHE A 104 -2.07 20.65 5.67
N ASP A 105 -1.40 20.52 4.52
CA ASP A 105 -2.08 20.32 3.23
C ASP A 105 -3.05 19.12 3.28
N LEU A 106 -2.67 18.04 3.93
CA LEU A 106 -3.49 16.83 4.03
C LEU A 106 -4.67 16.97 5.00
N PHE A 107 -4.48 17.65 6.11
CA PHE A 107 -5.57 17.92 7.06
C PHE A 107 -6.54 18.99 6.52
N GLU A 108 -6.04 19.99 5.81
CA GLU A 108 -6.87 20.97 5.10
C GLU A 108 -7.74 20.28 4.04
N GLU A 109 -7.18 19.35 3.25
CA GLU A 109 -7.94 18.55 2.29
C GLU A 109 -9.05 17.73 2.96
N ASN A 110 -8.79 17.16 4.14
CA ASN A 110 -9.81 16.42 4.88
C ASN A 110 -11.02 17.31 5.23
N VAL A 111 -10.77 18.52 5.73
CA VAL A 111 -11.84 19.47 6.08
C VAL A 111 -12.54 19.99 4.84
N ARG A 112 -11.80 20.27 3.77
CA ARG A 112 -12.32 20.89 2.55
C ARG A 112 -13.20 19.95 1.73
N TYR A 113 -12.86 18.64 1.68
CA TYR A 113 -13.48 17.71 0.73
C TYR A 113 -14.35 16.64 1.36
N PHE A 114 -14.25 16.40 2.66
CA PHE A 114 -14.96 15.29 3.29
C PHE A 114 -15.87 15.79 4.42
N PRO A 115 -17.19 15.59 4.33
CA PRO A 115 -18.10 15.91 5.42
C PRO A 115 -17.82 15.00 6.62
N THR A 116 -18.07 15.53 7.82
CA THR A 116 -17.96 14.78 9.08
C THR A 116 -18.97 13.63 9.10
N LEU A 117 -18.51 12.40 9.35
CA LEU A 117 -19.37 11.22 9.52
C LEU A 117 -19.77 11.00 10.98
N LEU A 118 -18.88 11.34 11.91
CA LEU A 118 -19.05 11.10 13.34
C LEU A 118 -19.07 12.47 14.04
N PRO A 119 -20.23 12.97 14.44
CA PRO A 119 -20.37 14.33 15.00
C PRO A 119 -20.05 14.36 16.52
N GLU A 120 -18.92 13.81 16.90
CA GLU A 120 -18.43 13.87 18.26
C GLU A 120 -17.54 15.10 18.46
N ILE A 121 -17.77 15.84 19.51
CA ILE A 121 -17.06 17.07 19.89
C ILE A 121 -16.54 16.87 21.30
N SER A 122 -15.24 17.13 21.51
CA SER A 122 -14.62 17.14 22.83
C SER A 122 -14.76 18.51 23.50
N ASP A 123 -14.58 18.56 24.82
CA ASP A 123 -14.53 19.82 25.58
C ASP A 123 -13.15 20.50 25.50
N GLU A 124 -12.20 19.96 24.72
CA GLU A 124 -10.86 20.50 24.59
C GLU A 124 -10.86 21.78 23.75
N ASP A 125 -10.33 22.87 24.30
CA ASP A 125 -9.93 24.05 23.52
C ASP A 125 -8.44 23.95 23.18
N PRO A 126 -8.06 23.57 21.95
CA PRO A 126 -6.67 23.35 21.59
C PRO A 126 -5.79 24.60 21.74
N LEU A 127 -6.38 25.80 21.55
CA LEU A 127 -5.63 27.05 21.67
C LEU A 127 -5.39 27.40 23.13
N ALA A 128 -6.37 27.19 24.00
CA ALA A 128 -6.23 27.38 25.43
C ALA A 128 -5.22 26.38 26.01
N GLU A 129 -5.24 25.11 25.56
CA GLU A 129 -4.27 24.11 25.97
C GLU A 129 -2.84 24.50 25.58
N LEU A 130 -2.63 24.95 24.35
CA LEU A 130 -1.32 25.47 23.90
C LEU A 130 -0.87 26.69 24.68
N ALA A 131 -1.78 27.64 24.97
CA ALA A 131 -1.47 28.82 25.74
C ALA A 131 -1.06 28.50 27.18
N ALA A 132 -1.61 27.42 27.75
CA ALA A 132 -1.24 26.89 29.05
C ALA A 132 0.08 26.09 29.04
N GLY A 133 0.71 25.91 27.88
CA GLY A 133 1.92 25.10 27.72
C GLY A 133 1.65 23.60 27.63
N GLY A 134 0.41 23.20 27.45
CA GLY A 134 -0.03 21.83 27.27
C GLY A 134 0.08 21.34 25.82
N ILE A 135 -0.37 20.12 25.56
CA ILE A 135 -0.33 19.47 24.25
C ILE A 135 -1.74 19.05 23.87
N PRO A 136 -2.36 19.71 22.87
CA PRO A 136 -3.69 19.35 22.42
C PRO A 136 -3.77 17.93 21.88
N ARG A 137 -4.84 17.22 22.22
CA ARG A 137 -5.11 15.86 21.72
C ARG A 137 -5.72 15.90 20.30
N LEU A 138 -6.38 17.00 19.95
CA LEU A 138 -7.03 17.20 18.65
C LEU A 138 -7.98 16.03 18.29
N SER A 139 -8.87 15.69 19.23
CA SER A 139 -9.72 14.49 19.12
C SER A 139 -10.59 14.48 17.87
N GLU A 140 -11.18 15.62 17.52
CA GLU A 140 -12.03 15.79 16.32
C GLU A 140 -11.21 15.61 15.03
N LEU A 141 -10.02 16.20 14.95
CA LEU A 141 -9.12 16.04 13.81
C LEU A 141 -8.71 14.58 13.64
N ARG A 142 -8.37 13.90 14.72
CA ARG A 142 -7.99 12.48 14.70
C ARG A 142 -9.14 11.59 14.28
N LEU A 143 -10.35 11.84 14.82
CA LEU A 143 -11.56 11.10 14.49
C LEU A 143 -11.91 11.30 13.01
N HIS A 144 -11.94 12.55 12.55
CA HIS A 144 -12.23 12.87 11.16
C HIS A 144 -11.20 12.26 10.20
N ASN A 145 -9.91 12.39 10.50
CA ASN A 145 -8.83 11.78 9.72
C ASN A 145 -8.96 10.25 9.67
N GLY A 146 -9.46 9.61 10.73
CA GLY A 146 -9.75 8.18 10.77
C GLY A 146 -10.83 7.74 9.77
N THR A 147 -11.72 8.65 9.35
CA THR A 147 -12.78 8.38 8.37
C THR A 147 -12.38 8.63 6.92
N VAL A 148 -11.17 9.14 6.67
CA VAL A 148 -10.59 9.34 5.33
C VAL A 148 -9.49 8.32 5.11
N TYR A 149 -9.66 7.44 4.12
CA TYR A 149 -8.78 6.31 3.88
C TYR A 149 -7.76 6.64 2.79
N ARG A 150 -6.62 7.22 3.19
CA ARG A 150 -5.48 7.41 2.29
C ARG A 150 -4.57 6.19 2.32
N TRP A 151 -4.00 5.82 1.17
CA TRP A 151 -3.02 4.73 1.09
C TRP A 151 -1.72 5.04 1.82
N ASN A 152 -1.34 6.33 1.90
CA ASN A 152 -0.37 6.85 2.85
C ASN A 152 -1.06 7.91 3.70
N ARG A 153 -1.39 7.57 4.94
CA ARG A 153 -2.20 8.41 5.83
C ARG A 153 -1.30 9.24 6.76
N PRO A 154 -1.57 10.56 6.91
CA PRO A 154 -0.96 11.34 7.97
C PRO A 154 -1.59 10.94 9.32
N VAL A 155 -0.79 10.78 10.33
CA VAL A 155 -1.28 10.51 11.68
C VAL A 155 -0.65 11.49 12.65
N TYR A 156 -1.47 12.27 13.35
CA TYR A 156 -1.11 12.98 14.57
C TYR A 156 -1.56 12.16 15.76
N ASP A 157 -0.71 12.02 16.75
CA ASP A 157 -1.08 11.34 18.00
C ASP A 157 -0.26 11.89 19.18
N VAL A 158 -0.75 11.63 20.41
CA VAL A 158 -0.07 11.98 21.64
C VAL A 158 0.13 10.71 22.47
N ALA A 159 1.37 10.28 22.63
CA ALA A 159 1.73 9.12 23.41
C ALA A 159 2.64 9.52 24.57
N ASN A 160 2.29 9.12 25.79
CA ASN A 160 3.03 9.45 27.01
C ASN A 160 3.31 10.97 27.17
N GLY A 161 2.33 11.80 26.84
CA GLY A 161 2.44 13.26 26.90
C GLY A 161 3.37 13.87 25.84
N ARG A 162 3.70 13.14 24.77
CA ARG A 162 4.53 13.63 23.66
C ARG A 162 3.77 13.59 22.35
N PRO A 163 3.61 14.73 21.67
CA PRO A 163 2.99 14.77 20.35
C PRO A 163 3.94 14.19 19.31
N HIS A 164 3.39 13.51 18.32
CA HIS A 164 4.18 13.01 17.20
C HIS A 164 3.37 12.91 15.92
N LEU A 165 4.06 12.96 14.80
CA LEU A 165 3.54 12.72 13.47
C LEU A 165 4.10 11.41 12.91
N ARG A 166 3.26 10.68 12.17
CA ARG A 166 3.66 9.47 11.47
C ARG A 166 3.12 9.49 10.04
N VAL A 167 3.91 8.97 9.12
CA VAL A 167 3.39 8.48 7.83
C VAL A 167 3.01 7.02 8.03
N GLU A 168 1.74 6.69 7.81
CA GLU A 168 1.23 5.33 7.85
C GLU A 168 1.03 4.82 6.42
N ASN A 169 1.89 3.91 6.00
CA ASN A 169 1.77 3.22 4.71
C ASN A 169 0.81 2.05 4.84
N ARG A 170 -0.25 2.02 4.03
CA ARG A 170 -1.34 1.02 4.01
C ARG A 170 -1.44 0.31 2.66
N VAL A 171 -0.47 0.55 1.79
CA VAL A 171 -0.46 0.08 0.39
C VAL A 171 -0.38 -1.44 0.32
N LEU A 172 0.44 -2.06 1.15
CA LEU A 172 0.79 -3.47 1.07
C LEU A 172 -0.29 -4.40 1.63
N PRO A 173 -0.60 -5.53 0.95
CA PRO A 173 -1.43 -6.59 1.52
C PRO A 173 -0.72 -7.33 2.64
N ALA A 174 -1.44 -8.13 3.39
CA ALA A 174 -0.88 -9.14 4.28
C ALA A 174 -0.27 -10.31 3.48
N GLY A 175 0.73 -10.97 4.03
CA GLY A 175 1.32 -12.20 3.48
C GLY A 175 2.33 -12.00 2.34
N PRO A 176 2.69 -13.06 1.62
CA PRO A 176 2.29 -14.46 1.89
C PRO A 176 2.85 -15.03 3.19
N THR A 177 4.13 -14.78 3.53
CA THR A 177 4.76 -15.22 4.78
C THR A 177 5.21 -14.05 5.65
N VAL A 178 5.57 -14.31 6.89
CA VAL A 178 6.18 -13.28 7.76
C VAL A 178 7.50 -12.79 7.17
N VAL A 179 8.30 -13.68 6.58
CA VAL A 179 9.55 -13.28 5.91
C VAL A 179 9.28 -12.35 4.72
N ASP A 180 8.24 -12.62 3.94
CA ASP A 180 7.82 -11.79 2.82
C ASP A 180 7.34 -10.39 3.29
N MET A 181 6.57 -10.34 4.38
CA MET A 181 6.10 -9.09 4.97
C MET A 181 7.26 -8.25 5.52
N VAL A 182 8.22 -8.87 6.23
CA VAL A 182 9.40 -8.15 6.74
C VAL A 182 10.30 -7.70 5.60
N ALA A 183 10.41 -8.47 4.52
CA ALA A 183 11.13 -8.05 3.31
C ALA A 183 10.50 -6.82 2.66
N ASN A 184 9.16 -6.79 2.56
CA ASN A 184 8.43 -5.60 2.09
C ASN A 184 8.71 -4.38 2.99
N ALA A 185 8.73 -4.56 4.32
CA ALA A 185 9.04 -3.50 5.26
C ALA A 185 10.49 -2.99 5.10
N ALA A 186 11.46 -3.89 4.98
CA ALA A 186 12.86 -3.54 4.78
C ALA A 186 13.05 -2.72 3.48
N PHE A 187 12.45 -3.18 2.39
CA PHE A 187 12.48 -2.49 1.10
C PHE A 187 11.86 -1.09 1.19
N TYR A 188 10.67 -0.98 1.78
CA TYR A 188 9.97 0.29 1.96
C TYR A 188 10.79 1.28 2.81
N TYR A 189 11.23 0.88 4.00
CA TYR A 189 11.97 1.77 4.89
C TYR A 189 13.32 2.19 4.31
N GLY A 190 14.02 1.27 3.66
CA GLY A 190 15.28 1.58 2.99
C GLY A 190 15.10 2.63 1.90
N LEU A 191 14.13 2.43 1.01
CA LEU A 191 13.81 3.37 -0.06
C LEU A 191 13.31 4.71 0.46
N LEU A 192 12.42 4.67 1.45
CA LEU A 192 11.86 5.90 2.02
C LEU A 192 12.99 6.79 2.56
N ARG A 193 13.96 6.21 3.29
CA ARG A 193 15.13 6.92 3.80
C ARG A 193 15.98 7.55 2.70
N THR A 194 16.22 6.82 1.62
CA THR A 194 17.07 7.32 0.54
C THR A 194 16.35 8.41 -0.26
N ILE A 195 15.11 8.15 -0.69
CA ILE A 195 14.36 9.05 -1.58
C ILE A 195 13.98 10.36 -0.87
N SER A 196 13.58 10.30 0.42
CA SER A 196 13.19 11.51 1.16
C SER A 196 14.36 12.46 1.44
N GLU A 197 15.58 11.97 1.38
CA GLU A 197 16.82 12.74 1.64
C GLU A 197 17.60 13.12 0.37
N GLU A 198 17.04 12.88 -0.81
CA GLU A 198 17.68 13.29 -2.06
C GLU A 198 17.65 14.83 -2.23
N ASP A 199 18.78 15.43 -2.62
CA ASP A 199 18.89 16.87 -2.92
C ASP A 199 17.97 17.30 -4.06
N GLN A 200 17.67 16.39 -4.99
CA GLN A 200 16.74 16.58 -6.10
C GLN A 200 15.60 15.56 -6.04
N PRO A 201 14.57 15.84 -5.24
CA PRO A 201 13.50 14.87 -4.97
C PRO A 201 12.83 14.33 -6.22
N LEU A 202 12.54 13.03 -6.26
CA LEU A 202 11.90 12.37 -7.40
C LEU A 202 10.54 12.98 -7.76
N TRP A 203 9.77 13.43 -6.77
CA TRP A 203 8.46 14.06 -6.99
C TRP A 203 8.54 15.43 -7.69
N THR A 204 9.70 16.03 -7.81
CA THR A 204 9.89 17.23 -8.65
C THR A 204 10.03 16.89 -10.13
N LYS A 205 10.26 15.61 -10.45
CA LYS A 205 10.50 15.09 -11.81
C LYS A 205 9.40 14.12 -12.26
N MET A 206 8.38 13.91 -11.44
CA MET A 206 7.25 13.03 -11.69
C MET A 206 5.96 13.78 -11.36
N SER A 207 4.97 13.73 -12.24
CA SER A 207 3.65 14.24 -11.92
C SER A 207 2.97 13.38 -10.84
N PHE A 208 2.10 13.98 -10.03
CA PHE A 208 1.34 13.22 -9.05
C PHE A 208 0.44 12.17 -9.70
N ALA A 209 -0.14 12.51 -10.87
CA ALA A 209 -0.92 11.57 -11.67
C ALA A 209 -0.09 10.35 -12.11
N ALA A 210 1.16 10.54 -12.55
CA ALA A 210 2.01 9.40 -12.91
C ALA A 210 2.30 8.47 -11.73
N ALA A 211 2.44 9.01 -10.51
CA ALA A 211 2.59 8.18 -9.30
C ALA A 211 1.28 7.41 -8.99
N GLN A 212 0.14 8.03 -9.19
CA GLN A 212 -1.17 7.38 -9.07
C GLN A 212 -1.38 6.31 -10.13
N ASP A 213 -1.03 6.58 -11.40
CA ASP A 213 -1.12 5.62 -12.50
C ASP A 213 -0.22 4.41 -12.25
N ASN A 214 1.00 4.63 -11.74
CA ASN A 214 1.88 3.56 -11.29
C ASN A 214 1.24 2.69 -10.20
N PHE A 215 0.57 3.30 -9.23
CA PHE A 215 -0.09 2.58 -8.14
C PHE A 215 -1.25 1.72 -8.66
N ILE A 216 -2.12 2.28 -9.51
CA ILE A 216 -3.25 1.54 -10.09
C ILE A 216 -2.75 0.47 -11.07
N GLY A 217 -1.79 0.78 -11.93
CA GLY A 217 -1.19 -0.19 -12.85
C GLY A 217 -0.53 -1.36 -12.12
N ALA A 218 0.15 -1.09 -11.00
CA ALA A 218 0.72 -2.12 -10.14
C ALA A 218 -0.37 -2.99 -9.47
N ALA A 219 -1.49 -2.39 -9.04
CA ALA A 219 -2.62 -3.15 -8.50
C ALA A 219 -3.26 -4.05 -9.55
N GLN A 220 -3.39 -3.56 -10.78
CA GLN A 220 -3.98 -4.33 -11.89
C GLN A 220 -3.08 -5.46 -12.37
N HIS A 221 -1.80 -5.21 -12.54
CA HIS A 221 -0.90 -6.07 -13.30
C HIS A 221 0.25 -6.67 -12.48
N GLY A 222 0.45 -6.27 -11.23
CA GLY A 222 1.53 -6.78 -10.36
C GLY A 222 2.90 -6.66 -11.04
N MET A 223 3.63 -7.77 -11.12
CA MET A 223 4.95 -7.83 -11.76
C MET A 223 4.93 -7.59 -13.28
N ALA A 224 3.77 -7.68 -13.93
CA ALA A 224 3.61 -7.37 -15.36
C ALA A 224 3.26 -5.89 -15.62
N ALA A 225 3.20 -5.06 -14.60
CA ALA A 225 2.92 -3.63 -14.76
C ALA A 225 3.99 -2.89 -15.58
N ARG A 226 3.60 -1.74 -16.13
CA ARG A 226 4.54 -0.75 -16.69
C ARG A 226 4.49 0.46 -15.77
N LEU A 227 5.64 0.84 -15.24
CA LEU A 227 5.77 1.91 -14.27
C LEU A 227 6.55 3.06 -14.89
N TYR A 228 6.03 4.27 -14.81
CA TYR A 228 6.80 5.44 -15.18
C TYR A 228 7.82 5.76 -14.08
N TRP A 229 9.08 5.93 -14.47
CA TRP A 229 10.14 6.35 -13.56
C TRP A 229 10.96 7.49 -14.15
N PRO A 230 11.24 8.57 -13.39
CA PRO A 230 12.00 9.72 -13.89
C PRO A 230 13.37 9.31 -14.43
N GLY A 231 13.67 9.74 -15.63
CA GLY A 231 14.92 9.43 -16.32
C GLY A 231 14.96 8.08 -17.05
N LEU A 232 13.99 7.18 -16.78
CA LEU A 232 13.89 5.87 -17.46
C LEU A 232 12.69 5.79 -18.40
N GLY A 233 11.65 6.60 -18.17
CA GLY A 233 10.36 6.44 -18.86
C GLY A 233 9.58 5.26 -18.30
N GLU A 234 8.87 4.53 -19.18
CA GLU A 234 8.16 3.31 -18.79
C GLU A 234 9.12 2.12 -18.66
N VAL A 235 9.10 1.47 -17.51
CA VAL A 235 9.99 0.39 -17.13
C VAL A 235 9.19 -0.74 -16.44
N THR A 236 9.65 -1.97 -16.54
CA THR A 236 9.06 -3.10 -15.81
C THR A 236 9.49 -3.09 -14.34
N PRO A 237 8.66 -3.64 -13.40
CA PRO A 237 9.02 -3.69 -11.98
C PRO A 237 10.33 -4.42 -11.69
N ASP A 238 10.62 -5.51 -12.39
CA ASP A 238 11.86 -6.28 -12.22
C ASP A 238 13.09 -5.44 -12.61
N GLU A 239 13.06 -4.79 -13.77
CA GLU A 239 14.16 -3.91 -14.23
C GLU A 239 14.36 -2.75 -13.26
N LEU A 240 13.29 -2.04 -12.88
CA LEU A 240 13.34 -0.93 -11.95
C LEU A 240 13.93 -1.35 -10.59
N VAL A 241 13.43 -2.46 -10.05
CA VAL A 241 13.84 -2.95 -8.74
C VAL A 241 15.30 -3.42 -8.76
N LEU A 242 15.66 -4.28 -9.70
CA LEU A 242 17.00 -4.89 -9.72
C LEU A 242 18.11 -3.87 -10.00
N ARG A 243 17.85 -2.90 -10.89
CA ARG A 243 18.90 -1.95 -11.32
C ARG A 243 18.96 -0.68 -10.48
N HIS A 244 17.84 -0.25 -9.88
CA HIS A 244 17.75 1.05 -9.22
C HIS A 244 17.31 0.96 -7.77
N LEU A 245 16.18 0.30 -7.48
CA LEU A 245 15.58 0.42 -6.17
C LEU A 245 16.26 -0.45 -5.10
N LEU A 246 16.77 -1.64 -5.43
CA LEU A 246 17.49 -2.48 -4.47
C LEU A 246 18.77 -1.82 -3.94
N PRO A 247 19.66 -1.26 -4.79
CA PRO A 247 20.81 -0.52 -4.29
C PRO A 247 20.43 0.67 -3.41
N MET A 248 19.35 1.41 -3.76
CA MET A 248 18.86 2.52 -2.96
C MET A 248 18.29 2.05 -1.61
N ALA A 249 17.58 0.92 -1.60
CA ALA A 249 17.03 0.34 -0.37
C ALA A 249 18.15 -0.12 0.58
N ASP A 250 19.20 -0.78 0.07
CA ASP A 250 20.37 -1.17 0.86
C ASP A 250 21.07 0.05 1.48
N GLU A 251 21.30 1.09 0.68
CA GLU A 251 21.90 2.33 1.15
C GLU A 251 21.07 2.99 2.27
N GLY A 252 19.74 3.05 2.11
CA GLY A 252 18.85 3.62 3.13
C GLY A 252 18.86 2.81 4.43
N LEU A 253 18.82 1.48 4.34
CA LEU A 253 18.94 0.61 5.51
C LEU A 253 20.33 0.73 6.18
N ARG A 254 21.39 0.93 5.39
CA ARG A 254 22.74 1.21 5.89
C ARG A 254 22.78 2.53 6.68
N ARG A 255 22.11 3.57 6.19
CA ARG A 255 21.94 4.85 6.92
C ARG A 255 21.17 4.69 8.23
N TRP A 256 20.20 3.76 8.27
CA TRP A 256 19.50 3.35 9.49
C TRP A 256 20.34 2.43 10.40
N ARG A 257 21.59 2.11 10.02
CA ARG A 257 22.51 1.19 10.74
C ARG A 257 21.92 -0.21 10.94
N VAL A 258 21.10 -0.67 9.99
CA VAL A 258 20.63 -2.06 9.96
C VAL A 258 21.82 -2.98 9.65
N ALA A 259 21.98 -4.05 10.42
CA ALA A 259 23.07 -4.99 10.27
C ALA A 259 23.12 -5.63 8.87
N PRO A 260 24.29 -5.88 8.28
CA PRO A 260 24.42 -6.44 6.93
C PRO A 260 23.60 -7.73 6.73
N GLU A 261 23.66 -8.66 7.69
CA GLU A 261 22.97 -9.94 7.62
C GLU A 261 21.44 -9.79 7.51
N VAL A 262 20.89 -8.75 8.15
CA VAL A 262 19.46 -8.44 8.10
C VAL A 262 19.10 -7.85 6.75
N ARG A 263 19.94 -6.94 6.23
CA ARG A 263 19.75 -6.34 4.91
C ARG A 263 19.82 -7.39 3.81
N ASP A 264 20.88 -8.19 3.78
CA ASP A 264 21.09 -9.25 2.80
C ASP A 264 19.94 -10.26 2.80
N ARG A 265 19.50 -10.66 4.00
CA ARG A 265 18.37 -11.58 4.14
C ARG A 265 17.09 -11.04 3.51
N TYR A 266 16.67 -9.85 3.86
CA TYR A 266 15.36 -9.35 3.47
C TYR A 266 15.35 -8.70 2.09
N LEU A 267 16.41 -8.00 1.71
CA LEU A 267 16.54 -7.50 0.34
C LEU A 267 16.75 -8.64 -0.66
N GLY A 268 17.41 -9.74 -0.24
CA GLY A 268 17.51 -10.97 -1.05
C GLY A 268 16.16 -11.60 -1.39
N VAL A 269 15.16 -11.50 -0.51
CA VAL A 269 13.78 -11.92 -0.82
C VAL A 269 13.16 -11.05 -1.91
N ILE A 270 13.35 -9.72 -1.83
CA ILE A 270 12.88 -8.77 -2.85
C ILE A 270 13.57 -9.05 -4.20
N GLU A 271 14.89 -9.24 -4.16
CA GLU A 271 15.67 -9.61 -5.35
C GLU A 271 15.16 -10.90 -5.98
N GLY A 272 14.89 -11.92 -5.15
CA GLY A 272 14.34 -13.20 -5.61
C GLY A 272 13.01 -13.04 -6.32
N ARG A 273 12.06 -12.26 -5.76
CA ARG A 273 10.77 -11.95 -6.41
C ARG A 273 10.96 -11.22 -7.73
N ALA A 274 11.84 -10.22 -7.78
CA ALA A 274 12.09 -9.48 -9.00
C ALA A 274 12.71 -10.37 -10.09
N LYS A 275 13.63 -11.28 -9.74
CA LYS A 275 14.27 -12.22 -10.69
C LYS A 275 13.32 -13.28 -11.22
N THR A 276 12.43 -13.80 -10.38
CA THR A 276 11.49 -14.87 -10.75
C THR A 276 10.17 -14.36 -11.30
N GLY A 277 9.83 -13.10 -11.06
CA GLY A 277 8.50 -12.55 -11.32
C GLY A 277 7.42 -13.12 -10.41
N GLN A 278 7.79 -13.90 -9.38
CA GLN A 278 6.85 -14.61 -8.52
C GLN A 278 6.65 -13.91 -7.18
N ASN A 279 5.55 -13.16 -7.07
CA ASN A 279 4.97 -12.69 -5.82
C ASN A 279 3.77 -13.59 -5.43
N GLY A 280 3.06 -13.23 -4.36
CA GLY A 280 1.92 -14.02 -3.90
C GLY A 280 0.79 -14.15 -4.93
N SER A 281 0.51 -13.09 -5.67
CA SER A 281 -0.50 -13.09 -6.73
C SER A 281 -0.09 -14.00 -7.90
N ALA A 282 1.12 -13.83 -8.42
CA ALA A 282 1.62 -14.62 -9.53
C ALA A 282 1.65 -16.12 -9.20
N TRP A 283 2.07 -16.49 -7.97
CA TRP A 283 2.07 -17.87 -7.53
C TRP A 283 0.65 -18.45 -7.47
N GLN A 284 -0.33 -17.71 -6.92
CA GLN A 284 -1.72 -18.18 -6.82
C GLN A 284 -2.31 -18.44 -8.20
N VAL A 285 -2.17 -17.47 -9.13
CA VAL A 285 -2.68 -17.58 -10.50
C VAL A 285 -2.04 -18.76 -11.24
N ALA A 286 -0.72 -18.85 -11.21
CA ALA A 286 0.00 -19.92 -11.88
C ALA A 286 -0.36 -21.31 -11.31
N THR A 287 -0.57 -21.41 -10.00
CA THR A 287 -0.96 -22.67 -9.35
C THR A 287 -2.39 -23.09 -9.75
N VAL A 288 -3.36 -22.15 -9.77
CA VAL A 288 -4.73 -22.48 -10.20
C VAL A 288 -4.74 -22.92 -11.66
N HIS A 289 -4.03 -22.21 -12.55
CA HIS A 289 -3.95 -22.58 -13.96
C HIS A 289 -3.30 -23.95 -14.16
N ALA A 290 -2.20 -24.26 -13.46
CA ALA A 290 -1.55 -25.56 -13.53
C ALA A 290 -2.47 -26.72 -13.05
N LEU A 291 -3.24 -26.48 -11.98
CA LEU A 291 -4.21 -27.47 -11.49
C LEU A 291 -5.36 -27.71 -12.46
N GLN A 292 -5.83 -26.67 -13.15
CA GLN A 292 -6.84 -26.78 -14.19
C GLN A 292 -6.31 -27.53 -15.43
N GLU A 293 -5.05 -27.29 -15.82
CA GLU A 293 -4.39 -28.05 -16.89
C GLU A 293 -4.24 -29.54 -16.54
N GLN A 294 -4.12 -29.87 -15.25
CA GLN A 294 -4.12 -31.24 -14.73
C GLN A 294 -5.52 -31.87 -14.65
N GLY A 295 -6.58 -31.13 -15.01
CA GLY A 295 -7.94 -31.61 -15.11
C GLY A 295 -8.84 -31.32 -13.92
N LEU A 296 -8.41 -30.51 -12.94
CA LEU A 296 -9.27 -30.06 -11.88
C LEU A 296 -10.28 -29.00 -12.41
N ASP A 297 -11.51 -29.07 -11.94
CA ASP A 297 -12.42 -27.95 -12.17
C ASP A 297 -12.00 -26.71 -11.34
N ARG A 298 -12.55 -25.55 -11.65
CA ARG A 298 -12.20 -24.28 -11.01
C ARG A 298 -12.37 -24.29 -9.48
N PRO A 299 -13.50 -24.74 -8.91
CA PRO A 299 -13.67 -24.80 -7.46
C PRO A 299 -12.64 -25.71 -6.76
N ALA A 300 -12.35 -26.87 -7.34
CA ALA A 300 -11.35 -27.78 -6.81
C ALA A 300 -9.92 -27.20 -6.91
N ALA A 301 -9.59 -26.57 -8.03
CA ALA A 301 -8.29 -25.90 -8.22
C ALA A 301 -8.07 -24.78 -7.20
N LEU A 302 -9.08 -23.91 -6.97
CA LEU A 302 -9.02 -22.85 -5.97
C LEU A 302 -8.87 -23.40 -4.54
N THR A 303 -9.60 -24.47 -4.21
CA THR A 303 -9.52 -25.12 -2.90
C THR A 303 -8.14 -25.72 -2.67
N GLU A 304 -7.58 -26.41 -3.66
CA GLU A 304 -6.26 -27.02 -3.57
C GLU A 304 -5.15 -25.96 -3.54
N MET A 305 -5.25 -24.89 -4.34
CA MET A 305 -4.35 -23.77 -4.28
C MET A 305 -4.32 -23.16 -2.87
N LEU A 306 -5.50 -22.91 -2.28
CA LEU A 306 -5.58 -22.33 -0.93
C LEU A 306 -4.98 -23.26 0.13
N ARG A 307 -5.22 -24.58 0.02
CA ARG A 307 -4.61 -25.59 0.91
C ARG A 307 -3.07 -25.51 0.85
N ARG A 308 -2.50 -25.52 -0.36
CA ARG A 308 -1.05 -25.39 -0.58
C ARG A 308 -0.52 -24.05 -0.06
N TYR A 309 -1.25 -22.96 -0.33
CA TYR A 309 -0.89 -21.64 0.18
C TYR A 309 -0.75 -21.63 1.71
N CYS A 310 -1.74 -22.19 2.43
CA CYS A 310 -1.70 -22.27 3.90
C CYS A 310 -0.50 -23.09 4.40
N GLU A 311 -0.20 -24.22 3.78
CA GLU A 311 0.95 -25.05 4.15
C GLU A 311 2.28 -24.32 3.93
N LEU A 312 2.45 -23.69 2.76
CA LEU A 312 3.66 -22.94 2.41
C LEU A 312 3.79 -21.65 3.25
N MET A 313 2.69 -20.98 3.56
CA MET A 313 2.67 -19.85 4.48
C MET A 313 3.25 -20.23 5.85
N HIS A 314 2.86 -21.36 6.40
CA HIS A 314 3.37 -21.85 7.68
C HIS A 314 4.84 -22.30 7.64
N SER A 315 5.36 -22.67 6.47
CA SER A 315 6.79 -22.98 6.30
C SER A 315 7.68 -21.76 6.47
N ASN A 316 7.10 -20.56 6.30
CA ASN A 316 7.79 -19.27 6.29
C ASN A 316 8.92 -19.17 5.23
N ALA A 317 8.90 -20.04 4.21
CA ALA A 317 9.79 -19.93 3.05
C ALA A 317 9.32 -18.78 2.15
N PRO A 318 10.23 -17.93 1.61
CA PRO A 318 9.84 -16.81 0.76
C PRO A 318 9.06 -17.28 -0.48
N VAL A 319 8.02 -16.54 -0.86
CA VAL A 319 7.08 -16.93 -1.92
C VAL A 319 7.74 -17.17 -3.28
N HIS A 320 8.84 -16.49 -3.59
CA HIS A 320 9.56 -16.68 -4.85
C HIS A 320 10.24 -18.07 -4.96
N THR A 321 10.32 -18.82 -3.85
CA THR A 321 10.86 -20.18 -3.81
C THR A 321 9.77 -21.25 -3.83
N TRP A 322 8.49 -20.87 -3.82
CA TRP A 322 7.38 -21.81 -3.77
C TRP A 322 7.22 -22.53 -5.12
N ASP A 323 7.07 -23.86 -5.06
CA ASP A 323 6.78 -24.66 -6.25
C ASP A 323 5.32 -24.45 -6.70
N ILE A 324 5.11 -24.31 -7.99
CA ILE A 324 3.78 -24.20 -8.62
C ILE A 324 3.14 -25.59 -8.81
N GLY A 325 3.95 -26.66 -8.78
CA GLY A 325 3.46 -28.03 -8.94
C GLY A 325 3.06 -28.37 -10.38
N ARG A 326 3.86 -27.92 -11.35
CA ARG A 326 3.72 -28.28 -12.78
C ARG A 326 4.11 -29.73 -13.03
#